data_8994305e148728c6abb0fe0e281f7e52
#
_entry.id   8994305e148728c6abb0fe0e281f7e52
#
_cell.length_a   1.000
_cell.length_b   1.000
_cell.length_c   1.000
_cell.angle_alpha   90.00
_cell.angle_beta   90.00
_cell.angle_gamma   90.00
#
_symmetry.space_group_name_H-M   'P 1'
#
loop_
_entity.id
_entity.type
_entity.pdbx_description
1 polymer ?
#
loop_
_entity_poly.entity_id
_entity_poly.type
_entity_poly.pdbx_seq_one_letter_code
_entity_poly.pdbx_strand_id
1 'polypeptide(L)'
;INMETITHPCQELAHVMAVEDQLALEGRPGTDGKKFVLTWTYHPKPLNTAVANSALMIAAKYGMDVTLLCPTPDYVLDERYMMQAQKDCAANGRTLTVTHSIQEAYKGADVVYAKSWGALPFFGNWGPEKPIRDAHRHFMVDEEKMALTNA
;
A
#
# COMPACT_ATOMS: atom_id res chain seq x y z
N ILE A 1 -2.12 -16.08 -17.08
CA ILE A 1 -2.10 -14.85 -16.27
C ILE A 1 -2.87 -15.15 -15.01
N ASN A 2 -2.22 -14.99 -13.90
CA ASN A 2 -2.64 -15.67 -12.70
C ASN A 2 -2.90 -14.69 -11.53
N MET A 3 -4.03 -14.87 -10.86
CA MET A 3 -4.23 -14.36 -9.51
C MET A 3 -3.78 -15.47 -8.56
N GLU A 4 -2.56 -15.36 -8.09
CA GLU A 4 -1.96 -16.34 -7.18
C GLU A 4 -1.85 -15.77 -5.74
N THR A 5 -1.39 -16.57 -4.82
CA THR A 5 -1.26 -16.15 -3.40
C THR A 5 -0.06 -15.23 -3.13
N ILE A 6 0.79 -14.99 -4.12
CA ILE A 6 2.06 -14.25 -3.98
C ILE A 6 1.99 -12.88 -4.63
N THR A 7 1.40 -12.78 -5.85
CA THR A 7 1.26 -11.52 -6.61
C THR A 7 0.01 -11.53 -7.48
N HIS A 8 -0.51 -10.32 -7.80
CA HIS A 8 -1.64 -10.10 -8.72
C HIS A 8 -1.29 -9.06 -9.77
N PRO A 9 -0.34 -9.32 -10.69
CA PRO A 9 0.24 -8.30 -11.56
C PRO A 9 -0.76 -7.65 -12.52
N CYS A 10 -1.71 -8.40 -13.07
CA CYS A 10 -2.71 -7.86 -14.00
C CYS A 10 -3.75 -6.98 -13.29
N GLN A 11 -4.11 -7.34 -12.05
CA GLN A 11 -4.99 -6.51 -11.24
C GLN A 11 -4.34 -5.16 -10.97
N GLU A 12 -3.07 -5.15 -10.62
CA GLU A 12 -2.38 -3.91 -10.28
C GLU A 12 -2.09 -3.05 -11.52
N LEU A 13 -1.84 -3.67 -12.66
CA LEU A 13 -1.75 -2.92 -13.91
C LEU A 13 -3.08 -2.20 -14.23
N ALA A 14 -4.21 -2.88 -14.04
CA ALA A 14 -5.52 -2.26 -14.21
C ALA A 14 -5.76 -1.12 -13.20
N HIS A 15 -5.29 -1.26 -11.96
CA HIS A 15 -5.37 -0.19 -10.96
C HIS A 15 -4.55 1.03 -11.35
N VAL A 16 -3.32 0.85 -11.83
CA VAL A 16 -2.50 1.98 -12.30
C VAL A 16 -3.15 2.69 -13.48
N MET A 17 -3.69 1.94 -14.44
CA MET A 17 -4.45 2.55 -15.55
C MET A 17 -5.63 3.38 -15.04
N ALA A 18 -6.41 2.86 -14.08
CA ALA A 18 -7.52 3.61 -13.49
C ALA A 18 -7.05 4.86 -12.72
N VAL A 19 -5.90 4.79 -12.04
CA VAL A 19 -5.29 5.94 -11.37
C VAL A 19 -4.86 6.99 -12.39
N GLU A 20 -4.23 6.60 -13.51
CA GLU A 20 -3.84 7.53 -14.57
C GLU A 20 -5.04 8.22 -15.19
N ASP A 21 -6.10 7.47 -15.50
CA ASP A 21 -7.35 8.01 -16.02
C ASP A 21 -7.99 9.01 -15.06
N GLN A 22 -8.06 8.68 -13.77
CA GLN A 22 -8.65 9.56 -12.75
C GLN A 22 -7.83 10.84 -12.57
N LEU A 23 -6.50 10.73 -12.45
CA LEU A 23 -5.62 11.88 -12.33
C LEU A 23 -5.72 12.80 -13.57
N ALA A 24 -5.89 12.22 -14.77
CA ALA A 24 -6.08 13.01 -15.98
C ALA A 24 -7.41 13.78 -15.97
N LEU A 25 -8.49 13.15 -15.50
CA LEU A 25 -9.80 13.80 -15.33
C LEU A 25 -9.74 14.96 -14.34
N GLU A 26 -8.89 14.88 -13.32
CA GLU A 26 -8.65 15.94 -12.34
C GLU A 26 -7.68 17.04 -12.83
N GLY A 27 -7.20 16.95 -14.07
CA GLY A 27 -6.22 17.89 -14.62
C GLY A 27 -4.79 17.71 -14.07
N ARG A 28 -4.48 16.55 -13.49
CA ARG A 28 -3.19 16.20 -12.90
C ARG A 28 -2.57 14.96 -13.57
N PRO A 29 -2.45 14.89 -14.91
CA PRO A 29 -2.11 13.68 -15.63
C PRO A 29 -0.74 13.12 -15.24
N GLY A 30 -0.63 11.79 -15.32
CA GLY A 30 0.59 11.04 -15.05
C GLY A 30 0.79 10.70 -13.57
N THR A 31 1.53 9.63 -13.34
CA THR A 31 1.79 9.08 -12.00
C THR A 31 3.13 9.51 -11.44
N ASP A 32 4.05 9.99 -12.27
CA ASP A 32 5.40 10.35 -11.87
C ASP A 32 5.41 11.46 -10.80
N GLY A 33 6.08 11.18 -9.68
CA GLY A 33 6.17 12.09 -8.53
C GLY A 33 4.88 12.22 -7.70
N LYS A 34 3.83 11.46 -8.01
CA LYS A 34 2.64 11.41 -7.16
C LYS A 34 2.90 10.58 -5.91
N LYS A 35 2.32 10.99 -4.78
CA LYS A 35 2.43 10.25 -3.53
C LYS A 35 1.37 9.14 -3.50
N PHE A 36 1.83 7.90 -3.51
CA PHE A 36 1.02 6.68 -3.38
C PHE A 36 1.14 6.13 -1.96
N VAL A 37 0.02 5.96 -1.28
CA VAL A 37 -0.04 5.37 0.05
C VAL A 37 -0.69 3.99 -0.04
N LEU A 38 0.10 2.94 0.20
CA LEU A 38 -0.43 1.61 0.48
C LEU A 38 -0.71 1.53 1.98
N THR A 39 -1.97 1.63 2.35
CA THR A 39 -2.37 1.57 3.76
C THR A 39 -2.90 0.19 4.12
N TRP A 40 -2.34 -0.39 5.20
CA TRP A 40 -3.01 -1.49 5.86
C TRP A 40 -4.36 -1.00 6.40
N THR A 41 -5.39 -1.82 6.26
CA THR A 41 -6.70 -1.55 6.86
C THR A 41 -7.20 -2.76 7.63
N TYR A 42 -7.95 -2.51 8.70
CA TYR A 42 -8.47 -3.57 9.54
C TYR A 42 -9.39 -4.53 8.76
N HIS A 43 -9.22 -5.82 9.02
CA HIS A 43 -10.13 -6.89 8.59
C HIS A 43 -10.16 -7.98 9.68
N PRO A 44 -11.31 -8.61 9.97
CA PRO A 44 -11.42 -9.60 11.05
C PRO A 44 -10.61 -10.88 10.83
N LYS A 45 -10.17 -11.14 9.60
CA LYS A 45 -9.34 -12.30 9.23
C LYS A 45 -8.00 -11.85 8.66
N PRO A 46 -6.90 -12.58 8.93
CA PRO A 46 -5.63 -12.36 8.24
C PRO A 46 -5.77 -12.76 6.78
N LEU A 47 -5.54 -11.82 5.88
CA LEU A 47 -5.55 -12.05 4.44
C LEU A 47 -4.13 -12.24 3.92
N ASN A 48 -3.97 -12.75 2.69
CA ASN A 48 -2.66 -12.86 2.06
C ASN A 48 -2.10 -11.50 1.63
N THR A 49 -0.81 -11.45 1.37
CA THR A 49 -0.08 -10.24 0.99
C THR A 49 -0.01 -10.00 -0.53
N ALA A 50 -0.59 -10.87 -1.36
CA ALA A 50 -0.39 -10.86 -2.81
C ALA A 50 -0.75 -9.51 -3.46
N VAL A 51 -1.90 -8.95 -3.13
CA VAL A 51 -2.35 -7.64 -3.64
C VAL A 51 -1.45 -6.52 -3.11
N ALA A 52 -1.12 -6.55 -1.81
CA ALA A 52 -0.25 -5.53 -1.22
C ALA A 52 1.16 -5.54 -1.84
N ASN A 53 1.75 -6.72 -2.04
CA ASN A 53 3.04 -6.86 -2.72
C ASN A 53 3.01 -6.26 -4.13
N SER A 54 1.96 -6.57 -4.88
CA SER A 54 1.85 -6.09 -6.27
C SER A 54 1.57 -4.60 -6.34
N ALA A 55 0.71 -4.06 -5.48
CA ALA A 55 0.42 -2.63 -5.41
C ALA A 55 1.68 -1.81 -5.07
N LEU A 56 2.48 -2.28 -4.10
CA LEU A 56 3.75 -1.67 -3.74
C LEU A 56 4.70 -1.61 -4.94
N MET A 57 4.89 -2.75 -5.61
CA MET A 57 5.82 -2.85 -6.74
C MET A 57 5.38 -2.04 -7.95
N ILE A 58 4.09 -2.06 -8.29
CA ILE A 58 3.62 -1.34 -9.48
C ILE A 58 3.71 0.18 -9.29
N ALA A 59 3.34 0.70 -8.12
CA ALA A 59 3.47 2.12 -7.81
C ALA A 59 4.93 2.60 -7.93
N ALA A 60 5.88 1.82 -7.40
CA ALA A 60 7.31 2.11 -7.52
C ALA A 60 7.78 2.12 -8.99
N LYS A 61 7.33 1.16 -9.80
CA LYS A 61 7.69 1.08 -11.25
C LYS A 61 7.14 2.24 -12.07
N TYR A 62 5.98 2.76 -11.69
CA TYR A 62 5.33 3.88 -12.38
C TYR A 62 5.75 5.26 -11.84
N GLY A 63 6.88 5.32 -11.12
CA GLY A 63 7.51 6.58 -10.72
C GLY A 63 6.78 7.33 -9.61
N MET A 64 6.01 6.65 -8.78
CA MET A 64 5.37 7.26 -7.62
C MET A 64 6.32 7.29 -6.41
N ASP A 65 6.17 8.27 -5.55
CA ASP A 65 6.72 8.22 -4.19
C ASP A 65 5.83 7.34 -3.33
N VAL A 66 6.36 6.21 -2.87
CA VAL A 66 5.59 5.15 -2.22
C VAL A 66 5.69 5.25 -0.71
N THR A 67 4.57 5.25 -0.03
CA THR A 67 4.49 5.14 1.43
C THR A 67 3.74 3.87 1.81
N LEU A 68 4.41 2.97 2.54
CA LEU A 68 3.76 1.82 3.18
C LEU A 68 3.34 2.23 4.59
N LEU A 69 2.04 2.31 4.83
CA LEU A 69 1.45 2.52 6.14
C LEU A 69 0.96 1.19 6.70
N CYS A 70 1.52 0.78 7.83
CA CYS A 70 1.08 -0.41 8.54
C CYS A 70 1.12 -0.19 10.07
N PRO A 71 0.32 -0.95 10.86
CA PRO A 71 0.13 -0.65 12.28
C PRO A 71 1.36 -0.88 13.15
N THR A 72 2.16 -1.88 12.82
CA THR A 72 3.40 -2.24 13.53
C THR A 72 4.44 -2.78 12.55
N PRO A 73 5.72 -2.88 12.92
CA PRO A 73 6.75 -3.50 12.07
C PRO A 73 6.43 -4.92 11.61
N ASP A 74 5.64 -5.68 12.36
CA ASP A 74 5.25 -7.05 12.00
C ASP A 74 4.40 -7.12 10.71
N TYR A 75 3.76 -6.02 10.34
CA TYR A 75 2.94 -5.90 9.13
C TYR A 75 3.70 -5.34 7.93
N VAL A 76 5.01 -5.11 8.04
CA VAL A 76 5.83 -4.79 6.87
C VAL A 76 5.84 -5.99 5.93
N LEU A 77 5.80 -5.73 4.63
CA LEU A 77 5.78 -6.76 3.60
C LEU A 77 7.12 -7.51 3.50
N ASP A 78 7.10 -8.66 2.83
CA ASP A 78 8.30 -9.49 2.65
C ASP A 78 9.47 -8.68 2.05
N GLU A 79 10.66 -8.88 2.60
CA GLU A 79 11.87 -8.14 2.25
C GLU A 79 12.16 -8.14 0.75
N ARG A 80 11.87 -9.23 0.04
CA ARG A 80 12.08 -9.34 -1.42
C ARG A 80 11.30 -8.28 -2.18
N TYR A 81 10.03 -8.03 -1.79
CA TYR A 81 9.19 -7.04 -2.45
C TYR A 81 9.54 -5.62 -2.02
N MET A 82 9.88 -5.44 -0.74
CA MET A 82 10.36 -4.16 -0.21
C MET A 82 11.65 -3.72 -0.91
N MET A 83 12.63 -4.60 -1.04
CA MET A 83 13.89 -4.33 -1.74
C MET A 83 13.67 -4.04 -3.23
N GLN A 84 12.80 -4.80 -3.90
CA GLN A 84 12.50 -4.56 -5.31
C GLN A 84 11.82 -3.20 -5.50
N ALA A 85 10.83 -2.87 -4.70
CA ALA A 85 10.16 -1.57 -4.76
C ALA A 85 11.11 -0.40 -4.44
N GLN A 86 11.99 -0.57 -3.47
CA GLN A 86 13.02 0.43 -3.15
C GLN A 86 13.98 0.66 -4.32
N LYS A 87 14.40 -0.42 -4.99
CA LYS A 87 15.25 -0.34 -6.19
C LYS A 87 14.53 0.38 -7.34
N ASP A 88 13.25 0.04 -7.57
CA ASP A 88 12.46 0.65 -8.63
C ASP A 88 12.19 2.15 -8.33
N CYS A 89 11.88 2.52 -7.09
CA CYS A 89 11.78 3.92 -6.67
C CYS A 89 13.11 4.67 -6.93
N ALA A 90 14.23 4.11 -6.47
CA ALA A 90 15.55 4.74 -6.65
C ALA A 90 15.92 4.93 -8.14
N ALA A 91 15.58 3.95 -8.99
CA ALA A 91 15.80 4.05 -10.44
C ALA A 91 15.01 5.19 -11.09
N ASN A 92 13.86 5.55 -10.53
CA ASN A 92 13.01 6.64 -10.97
C ASN A 92 13.29 7.97 -10.22
N GLY A 93 14.30 8.02 -9.34
CA GLY A 93 14.56 9.18 -8.49
C GLY A 93 13.47 9.43 -7.45
N ARG A 94 12.79 8.39 -7.01
CA ARG A 94 11.68 8.40 -6.04
C ARG A 94 12.05 7.68 -4.75
N THR A 95 11.16 7.71 -3.77
CA THR A 95 11.39 7.14 -2.45
C THR A 95 10.35 6.08 -2.08
N LEU A 96 10.81 5.11 -1.26
CA LEU A 96 9.93 4.19 -0.53
C LEU A 96 10.09 4.48 0.96
N THR A 97 9.00 4.85 1.62
CA THR A 97 8.96 5.14 3.05
C THR A 97 8.04 4.15 3.76
N VAL A 98 8.45 3.67 4.93
CA VAL A 98 7.59 2.89 5.85
C VAL A 98 7.24 3.77 7.03
N THR A 99 5.97 3.87 7.38
CA THR A 99 5.51 4.60 8.57
C THR A 99 4.39 3.86 9.28
N HIS A 100 4.25 4.15 10.58
CA HIS A 100 3.15 3.69 11.43
C HIS A 100 2.22 4.84 11.83
N SER A 101 2.50 6.04 11.32
CA SER A 101 1.71 7.24 11.55
C SER A 101 0.72 7.47 10.41
N ILE A 102 -0.58 7.35 10.73
CA ILE A 102 -1.66 7.62 9.77
C ILE A 102 -1.54 9.04 9.23
N GLN A 103 -1.30 10.02 10.11
CA GLN A 103 -1.21 11.42 9.73
C GLN A 103 -0.07 11.70 8.75
N GLU A 104 1.12 11.13 8.99
CA GLU A 104 2.27 11.26 8.07
C GLU A 104 2.00 10.62 6.71
N ALA A 105 1.39 9.43 6.72
CA ALA A 105 1.10 8.72 5.50
C ALA A 105 0.11 9.48 4.62
N TYR A 106 -1.04 9.86 5.18
CA TYR A 106 -2.12 10.48 4.42
C TYR A 106 -1.81 11.91 3.98
N LYS A 107 -0.98 12.66 4.74
CA LYS A 107 -0.67 14.05 4.41
C LYS A 107 -0.12 14.20 3.00
N GLY A 108 -0.91 14.89 2.15
CA GLY A 108 -0.56 15.18 0.78
C GLY A 108 -0.48 13.95 -0.14
N ALA A 109 -1.16 12.85 0.21
CA ALA A 109 -1.27 11.69 -0.67
C ALA A 109 -2.13 12.02 -1.90
N ASP A 110 -1.69 11.60 -3.08
CA ASP A 110 -2.47 11.71 -4.32
C ASP A 110 -3.29 10.46 -4.58
N VAL A 111 -2.83 9.31 -4.06
CA VAL A 111 -3.50 8.01 -4.19
C VAL A 111 -3.44 7.29 -2.85
N VAL A 112 -4.59 6.80 -2.37
CA VAL A 112 -4.68 5.94 -1.18
C VAL A 112 -5.21 4.57 -1.59
N TYR A 113 -4.38 3.55 -1.43
CA TYR A 113 -4.70 2.16 -1.73
C TYR A 113 -4.89 1.39 -0.43
N ALA A 114 -6.12 1.07 -0.08
CA ALA A 114 -6.46 0.40 1.16
C ALA A 114 -6.53 -1.12 0.98
N LYS A 115 -5.72 -1.86 1.74
CA LYS A 115 -5.70 -3.32 1.69
C LYS A 115 -5.41 -3.90 3.08
N SER A 116 -6.04 -5.01 3.43
CA SER A 116 -5.73 -5.77 4.63
C SER A 116 -4.83 -6.97 4.32
N TRP A 117 -3.90 -7.27 5.22
CA TRP A 117 -3.10 -8.50 5.19
C TRP A 117 -2.72 -8.93 6.61
N GLY A 118 -2.35 -10.21 6.78
CA GLY A 118 -1.85 -10.74 8.04
C GLY A 118 -0.36 -10.43 8.23
N ALA A 119 0.07 -10.28 9.48
CA ALA A 119 1.47 -10.05 9.81
C ALA A 119 2.32 -11.29 9.53
N LEU A 120 3.37 -11.13 8.74
CA LEU A 120 4.22 -12.24 8.26
C LEU A 120 4.84 -13.11 9.36
N PRO A 121 5.29 -12.57 10.52
CA PRO A 121 5.83 -13.40 11.60
C PRO A 121 4.85 -14.43 12.17
N PHE A 122 3.55 -14.23 11.95
CA PHE A 122 2.49 -15.12 12.42
C PHE A 122 1.92 -16.04 11.33
N PHE A 123 2.56 -16.09 10.16
CA PHE A 123 2.07 -16.89 9.05
C PHE A 123 1.89 -18.37 9.45
N GLY A 124 0.68 -18.90 9.22
CA GLY A 124 0.31 -20.27 9.61
C GLY A 124 -0.10 -20.45 11.08
N ASN A 125 0.09 -19.42 11.93
CA ASN A 125 -0.34 -19.42 13.33
C ASN A 125 -0.94 -18.05 13.72
N TRP A 126 -2.16 -17.80 13.30
CA TRP A 126 -2.82 -16.50 13.43
C TRP A 126 -3.43 -16.19 14.80
N GLY A 127 -3.41 -17.16 15.73
CA GLY A 127 -3.95 -16.97 17.09
C GLY A 127 -3.31 -15.79 17.82
N PRO A 128 -1.98 -15.75 17.95
CA PRO A 128 -1.25 -14.64 18.60
C PRO A 128 -1.38 -13.29 17.88
N GLU A 129 -1.59 -13.29 16.55
CA GLU A 129 -1.75 -12.05 15.77
C GLU A 129 -3.11 -11.38 16.02
N LYS A 130 -4.15 -12.17 16.31
CA LYS A 130 -5.52 -11.65 16.44
C LYS A 130 -5.66 -10.47 17.42
N PRO A 131 -5.14 -10.50 18.65
CA PRO A 131 -5.23 -9.37 19.58
C PRO A 131 -4.48 -8.13 19.08
N ILE A 132 -3.34 -8.31 18.38
CA ILE A 132 -2.58 -7.20 17.78
C ILE A 132 -3.44 -6.53 16.70
N ARG A 133 -3.99 -7.30 15.79
CA ARG A 133 -4.88 -6.80 14.73
C ARG A 133 -6.13 -6.11 15.29
N ASP A 134 -6.76 -6.70 16.29
CA ASP A 134 -7.96 -6.14 16.92
C ASP A 134 -7.70 -4.82 17.65
N ALA A 135 -6.49 -4.57 18.14
CA ALA A 135 -6.08 -3.30 18.72
C ALA A 135 -5.98 -2.16 17.69
N HIS A 136 -5.84 -2.49 16.40
CA HIS A 136 -5.64 -1.52 15.32
C HIS A 136 -6.88 -1.33 14.43
N ARG A 137 -8.08 -1.47 14.99
CA ARG A 137 -9.37 -1.26 14.27
C ARG A 137 -9.54 0.15 13.71
N HIS A 138 -8.83 1.12 14.26
CA HIS A 138 -8.84 2.50 13.80
C HIS A 138 -8.10 2.71 12.46
N PHE A 139 -7.35 1.70 11.98
CA PHE A 139 -6.81 1.69 10.63
C PHE A 139 -7.93 1.36 9.62
N MET A 140 -8.78 2.34 9.40
CA MET A 140 -9.86 2.33 8.42
C MET A 140 -9.75 3.61 7.59
N VAL A 141 -10.11 3.55 6.31
CA VAL A 141 -10.24 4.77 5.49
C VAL A 141 -11.55 5.45 5.85
N ASP A 142 -11.48 6.72 6.19
CA ASP A 142 -12.62 7.56 6.56
C ASP A 142 -12.42 9.00 6.05
N GLU A 143 -13.46 9.82 6.12
CA GLU A 143 -13.44 11.20 5.64
C GLU A 143 -12.39 12.06 6.34
N GLU A 144 -12.18 11.87 7.65
CA GLU A 144 -11.20 12.63 8.42
C GLU A 144 -9.78 12.40 7.89
N LYS A 145 -9.43 11.15 7.61
CA LYS A 145 -8.12 10.80 7.03
C LYS A 145 -8.00 11.25 5.58
N MET A 146 -9.06 11.08 4.77
CA MET A 146 -9.05 11.55 3.38
C MET A 146 -8.95 13.06 3.27
N ALA A 147 -9.43 13.83 4.24
CA ALA A 147 -9.25 15.29 4.28
C ALA A 147 -7.77 15.73 4.41
N LEU A 148 -6.84 14.82 4.73
CA LEU A 148 -5.39 15.10 4.78
C LEU A 148 -4.72 14.95 3.42
N THR A 149 -5.40 14.37 2.44
CA THR A 149 -4.86 14.02 1.12
C THR A 149 -5.02 15.16 0.11
N ASN A 150 -4.44 14.96 -1.07
CA ASN A 150 -4.69 15.79 -2.27
C ASN A 150 -5.80 15.19 -3.15
N ALA A 151 -6.30 14.00 -2.79
CA ALA A 151 -7.30 13.24 -3.53
C ALA A 151 -8.72 13.69 -3.21
#